data_9d7d1c24ef546f33b0c22a056ce3d1cf
#
_entry.id   9d7d1c24ef546f33b0c22a056ce3d1cf
#
_cell.length_a   1.000
_cell.length_b   1.000
_cell.length_c   1.000
_cell.angle_alpha   90.00
_cell.angle_beta   90.00
_cell.angle_gamma   90.00
#
_symmetry.space_group_name_H-M   'P 1'
#
loop_
_entity.id
_entity.type
_entity.pdbx_description
1 polymer ?
#
loop_
_entity_poly.entity_id
_entity_poly.type
_entity_poly.pdbx_seq_one_letter_code
_entity_poly.pdbx_strand_id
1 'polypeptide(L)'
;METATEPQSIGNFLRQALPDLFTPISTSQKTCPKHGIEYTEEVYTRFTRGCPECAKEAEAARREREAAERAEADRQSELRRIEQRIGDSGIPKRFREKTIGGYRVENDKQRYIVERFKAYATEFQTGHSGRCLALLGNAGTGKTHLACAVASHVIRNCNGFARFTSVAEINRIVRESKSYDSDVSESEVIAAFGGYDLLIIDEVGVQSGTEAESRALFDVFNERYQNMKPTILISNLSPEGFKAAVGDRIADRVKEDGGEVLIFDWESSGG
;
A
#
# COMPACT_ATOMS: atom_id res chain seq x y z
N MET A 1 7.21 -51.04 38.68
CA MET A 1 6.27 -51.22 37.55
C MET A 1 5.15 -50.23 37.78
N GLU A 2 5.33 -49.03 37.23
CA GLU A 2 4.27 -48.00 37.23
C GLU A 2 3.50 -48.14 35.92
N THR A 3 2.21 -48.44 36.04
CA THR A 3 1.29 -48.52 34.91
C THR A 3 0.96 -47.11 34.46
N ALA A 4 1.46 -46.75 33.30
CA ALA A 4 1.09 -45.51 32.63
C ALA A 4 -0.40 -45.54 32.27
N THR A 5 -1.19 -44.70 32.93
CA THR A 5 -2.59 -44.45 32.61
C THR A 5 -2.66 -43.66 31.28
N GLU A 6 -3.21 -44.25 30.23
CA GLU A 6 -3.46 -43.56 28.95
C GLU A 6 -4.34 -42.31 29.20
N PRO A 7 -4.06 -41.18 28.55
CA PRO A 7 -4.90 -39.98 28.68
C PRO A 7 -6.29 -40.26 28.11
N GLN A 8 -7.29 -40.33 28.98
CA GLN A 8 -8.69 -40.39 28.56
C GLN A 8 -9.00 -39.17 27.67
N SER A 9 -9.49 -39.41 26.48
CA SER A 9 -9.83 -38.32 25.56
C SER A 9 -10.89 -37.42 26.23
N ILE A 10 -10.77 -36.08 26.07
CA ILE A 10 -11.72 -35.09 26.59
C ILE A 10 -13.17 -35.46 26.27
N GLY A 11 -13.40 -36.11 25.11
CA GLY A 11 -14.72 -36.63 24.71
C GLY A 11 -15.28 -37.70 25.64
N ASN A 12 -14.46 -38.61 26.20
CA ASN A 12 -14.90 -39.64 27.13
C ASN A 12 -15.22 -39.04 28.52
N PHE A 13 -14.42 -38.06 28.95
CA PHE A 13 -14.70 -37.35 30.20
C PHE A 13 -16.03 -36.57 30.12
N LEU A 14 -16.30 -35.84 29.02
CA LEU A 14 -17.55 -35.11 28.85
C LEU A 14 -18.78 -36.01 28.77
N ARG A 15 -18.68 -37.18 28.14
CA ARG A 15 -19.78 -38.19 28.10
C ARG A 15 -20.11 -38.75 29.50
N GLN A 16 -19.11 -38.94 30.36
CA GLN A 16 -19.31 -39.40 31.76
C GLN A 16 -19.84 -38.28 32.67
N ALA A 17 -19.37 -37.05 32.48
CA ALA A 17 -19.74 -35.92 33.32
C ALA A 17 -21.12 -35.32 32.99
N LEU A 18 -21.61 -35.47 31.75
CA LEU A 18 -22.85 -34.88 31.26
C LEU A 18 -23.64 -35.89 30.39
N PRO A 19 -24.10 -37.04 30.98
CA PRO A 19 -24.76 -38.09 30.21
C PRO A 19 -26.03 -37.61 29.49
N ASP A 20 -26.79 -36.69 30.06
CA ASP A 20 -28.04 -36.16 29.50
C ASP A 20 -27.85 -35.38 28.20
N LEU A 21 -26.62 -34.90 27.95
CA LEU A 21 -26.29 -34.21 26.72
C LEU A 21 -25.98 -35.17 25.55
N PHE A 22 -25.57 -36.39 25.85
CA PHE A 22 -25.09 -37.37 24.88
C PHE A 22 -26.00 -38.58 24.72
N THR A 23 -27.08 -38.69 25.53
CA THR A 23 -28.07 -39.75 25.42
C THR A 23 -29.32 -39.22 24.70
N PRO A 24 -29.77 -39.83 23.62
CA PRO A 24 -30.98 -39.40 22.95
C PRO A 24 -32.20 -39.67 23.81
N ILE A 25 -33.13 -38.70 23.87
CA ILE A 25 -34.42 -38.82 24.56
C ILE A 25 -35.34 -39.83 23.83
N SER A 26 -35.26 -39.78 22.48
CA SER A 26 -36.02 -40.72 21.64
C SER A 26 -35.27 -40.98 20.33
N THR A 27 -35.54 -42.14 19.73
CA THR A 27 -35.04 -42.54 18.42
C THR A 27 -36.19 -43.01 17.55
N SER A 28 -36.19 -42.69 16.26
CA SER A 28 -37.18 -43.13 15.29
C SER A 28 -36.55 -43.34 13.93
N GLN A 29 -37.03 -44.36 13.17
CA GLN A 29 -36.62 -44.57 11.79
C GLN A 29 -37.43 -43.65 10.88
N LYS A 30 -36.74 -42.95 9.97
CA LYS A 30 -37.33 -42.01 9.00
C LYS A 30 -36.68 -42.13 7.65
N THR A 31 -37.40 -41.77 6.59
CA THR A 31 -36.85 -41.63 5.25
C THR A 31 -36.72 -40.15 4.93
N CYS A 32 -35.55 -39.75 4.47
CA CYS A 32 -35.30 -38.34 4.12
C CYS A 32 -36.09 -37.97 2.85
N PRO A 33 -36.97 -36.96 2.88
CA PRO A 33 -37.74 -36.57 1.71
C PRO A 33 -36.87 -35.95 0.59
N LYS A 34 -35.69 -35.43 0.95
CA LYS A 34 -34.74 -34.82 -0.02
C LYS A 34 -33.81 -35.84 -0.66
N HIS A 35 -33.31 -36.81 0.12
CA HIS A 35 -32.27 -37.74 -0.32
C HIS A 35 -32.78 -39.17 -0.53
N GLY A 36 -34.01 -39.47 -0.11
CA GLY A 36 -34.60 -40.80 -0.25
C GLY A 36 -33.97 -41.91 0.60
N ILE A 37 -33.02 -41.55 1.50
CA ILE A 37 -32.32 -42.52 2.34
C ILE A 37 -33.04 -42.72 3.68
N GLU A 38 -33.00 -43.93 4.17
CA GLU A 38 -33.47 -44.29 5.53
C GLU A 38 -32.39 -43.90 6.55
N TYR A 39 -32.81 -43.32 7.65
CA TYR A 39 -31.90 -42.91 8.75
C TYR A 39 -32.60 -43.01 10.09
N THR A 40 -31.82 -43.12 11.16
CA THR A 40 -32.32 -43.02 12.51
C THR A 40 -32.28 -41.57 12.96
N GLU A 41 -33.44 -40.97 13.20
CA GLU A 41 -33.54 -39.70 13.86
C GLU A 41 -33.31 -39.87 15.35
N GLU A 42 -32.37 -39.08 15.91
CA GLU A 42 -32.05 -39.07 17.33
C GLU A 42 -32.40 -37.70 17.91
N VAL A 43 -33.31 -37.65 18.84
CA VAL A 43 -33.70 -36.39 19.52
C VAL A 43 -32.97 -36.29 20.84
N TYR A 44 -32.24 -35.19 21.01
CA TYR A 44 -31.54 -34.83 22.24
C TYR A 44 -32.21 -33.60 22.87
N THR A 45 -31.87 -33.28 24.12
CA THR A 45 -32.44 -32.14 24.87
C THR A 45 -32.31 -30.80 24.13
N ARG A 46 -31.25 -30.61 23.35
CA ARG A 46 -30.92 -29.32 22.69
C ARG A 46 -30.84 -29.36 21.18
N PHE A 47 -30.81 -30.53 20.58
CA PHE A 47 -30.72 -30.71 19.13
C PHE A 47 -31.32 -32.03 18.68
N THR A 48 -31.56 -32.14 17.38
CA THR A 48 -31.99 -33.40 16.74
C THR A 48 -30.99 -33.77 15.70
N ARG A 49 -30.50 -35.00 15.71
CA ARG A 49 -29.69 -35.56 14.64
C ARG A 49 -30.60 -36.17 13.60
N GLY A 50 -30.67 -35.54 12.43
CA GLY A 50 -31.49 -35.96 11.30
C GLY A 50 -30.68 -36.67 10.24
N CYS A 51 -31.13 -36.56 8.97
CA CYS A 51 -30.49 -37.18 7.82
C CYS A 51 -29.01 -36.77 7.71
N PRO A 52 -28.07 -37.73 7.63
CA PRO A 52 -26.62 -37.43 7.56
C PRO A 52 -26.23 -36.66 6.30
N GLU A 53 -26.90 -36.88 5.17
CA GLU A 53 -26.61 -36.11 3.95
C GLU A 53 -27.12 -34.68 4.04
N CYS A 54 -28.31 -34.45 4.63
CA CYS A 54 -28.73 -33.07 4.94
C CYS A 54 -27.78 -32.35 5.89
N ALA A 55 -27.22 -33.05 6.88
CA ALA A 55 -26.25 -32.48 7.81
C ALA A 55 -24.94 -32.11 7.09
N LYS A 56 -24.44 -32.99 6.21
CA LYS A 56 -23.25 -32.69 5.37
C LYS A 56 -23.45 -31.48 4.46
N GLU A 57 -24.61 -31.40 3.79
CA GLU A 57 -24.94 -30.26 2.95
C GLU A 57 -25.04 -28.95 3.75
N ALA A 58 -25.71 -29.01 4.92
CA ALA A 58 -25.84 -27.85 5.78
C ALA A 58 -24.46 -27.39 6.31
N GLU A 59 -23.58 -28.34 6.64
CA GLU A 59 -22.23 -28.03 7.07
C GLU A 59 -21.38 -27.45 5.93
N ALA A 60 -21.49 -28.01 4.71
CA ALA A 60 -20.81 -27.48 3.53
C ALA A 60 -21.27 -26.04 3.22
N ALA A 61 -22.58 -25.80 3.21
CA ALA A 61 -23.15 -24.46 2.98
C ALA A 61 -22.72 -23.46 4.08
N ARG A 62 -22.63 -23.90 5.34
CA ARG A 62 -22.13 -23.06 6.43
C ARG A 62 -20.67 -22.69 6.23
N ARG A 63 -19.82 -23.68 5.90
CA ARG A 63 -18.38 -23.45 5.63
C ARG A 63 -18.17 -22.48 4.46
N GLU A 64 -18.96 -22.62 3.41
CA GLU A 64 -18.90 -21.72 2.25
C GLU A 64 -19.29 -20.28 2.63
N ARG A 65 -20.36 -20.11 3.42
CA ARG A 65 -20.76 -18.79 3.93
C ARG A 65 -19.70 -18.17 4.84
N GLU A 66 -19.16 -18.93 5.80
CA GLU A 66 -18.08 -18.47 6.68
C GLU A 66 -16.83 -18.10 5.89
N ALA A 67 -16.48 -18.86 4.84
CA ALA A 67 -15.36 -18.54 3.97
C ALA A 67 -15.60 -17.26 3.14
N ALA A 68 -16.80 -17.07 2.61
CA ALA A 68 -17.18 -15.87 1.89
C ALA A 68 -17.19 -14.62 2.80
N GLU A 69 -17.72 -14.74 4.01
CA GLU A 69 -17.72 -13.66 5.00
C GLU A 69 -16.29 -13.26 5.41
N ARG A 70 -15.39 -14.23 5.61
CA ARG A 70 -13.97 -13.96 5.90
C ARG A 70 -13.28 -13.26 4.73
N ALA A 71 -13.46 -13.76 3.51
CA ALA A 71 -12.88 -13.16 2.32
C ALA A 71 -13.34 -11.70 2.13
N GLU A 72 -14.62 -11.40 2.38
CA GLU A 72 -15.15 -10.04 2.31
C GLU A 72 -14.58 -9.14 3.42
N ALA A 73 -14.46 -9.65 4.65
CA ALA A 73 -13.85 -8.92 5.77
C ALA A 73 -12.37 -8.61 5.52
N ASP A 74 -11.62 -9.57 4.96
CA ASP A 74 -10.21 -9.38 4.58
C ASP A 74 -10.08 -8.34 3.46
N ARG A 75 -10.93 -8.39 2.44
CA ARG A 75 -10.98 -7.39 1.38
C ARG A 75 -11.27 -5.99 1.90
N GLN A 76 -12.24 -5.85 2.79
CA GLN A 76 -12.57 -4.55 3.39
C GLN A 76 -11.44 -4.03 4.28
N SER A 77 -10.76 -4.91 5.01
CA SER A 77 -9.59 -4.56 5.83
C SER A 77 -8.46 -4.02 4.96
N GLU A 78 -8.17 -4.67 3.83
CA GLU A 78 -7.13 -4.25 2.90
C GLU A 78 -7.46 -2.90 2.24
N LEU A 79 -8.72 -2.69 1.82
CA LEU A 79 -9.16 -1.39 1.30
C LEU A 79 -8.96 -0.27 2.31
N ARG A 80 -9.31 -0.48 3.58
CA ARG A 80 -9.09 0.53 4.64
C ARG A 80 -7.61 0.84 4.85
N ARG A 81 -6.73 -0.18 4.80
CA ARG A 81 -5.27 0.02 4.89
C ARG A 81 -4.75 0.86 3.73
N ILE A 82 -5.20 0.58 2.51
CA ILE A 82 -4.84 1.36 1.33
C ILE A 82 -5.30 2.81 1.47
N GLU A 83 -6.55 3.04 1.87
CA GLU A 83 -7.10 4.38 2.07
C GLU A 83 -6.34 5.16 3.15
N GLN A 84 -5.97 4.50 4.25
CA GLN A 84 -5.15 5.09 5.29
C GLN A 84 -3.77 5.48 4.75
N ARG A 85 -3.06 4.56 4.06
CA ARG A 85 -1.76 4.85 3.45
C ARG A 85 -1.82 6.02 2.46
N ILE A 86 -2.88 6.09 1.64
CA ILE A 86 -3.11 7.24 0.74
C ILE A 86 -3.34 8.51 1.57
N GLY A 87 -4.08 8.43 2.68
CA GLY A 87 -4.28 9.55 3.60
C GLY A 87 -2.97 10.09 4.15
N ASP A 88 -2.09 9.19 4.59
CA ASP A 88 -0.83 9.49 5.26
C ASP A 88 0.32 9.81 4.30
N SER A 89 0.15 9.52 2.99
CA SER A 89 1.20 9.70 1.97
C SER A 89 1.57 11.15 1.67
N GLY A 90 0.82 12.14 2.18
CA GLY A 90 1.00 13.54 1.83
C GLY A 90 0.44 13.93 0.45
N ILE A 91 -0.08 12.99 -0.33
CA ILE A 91 -0.69 13.29 -1.64
C ILE A 91 -1.86 14.26 -1.44
N PRO A 92 -1.84 15.46 -2.10
CA PRO A 92 -2.93 16.42 -1.99
C PRO A 92 -4.26 15.81 -2.42
N LYS A 93 -5.35 16.11 -1.69
CA LYS A 93 -6.69 15.50 -1.92
C LYS A 93 -7.11 15.51 -3.40
N ARG A 94 -6.82 16.59 -4.12
CA ARG A 94 -7.16 16.76 -5.55
C ARG A 94 -6.45 15.76 -6.48
N PHE A 95 -5.37 15.11 -6.04
CA PHE A 95 -4.58 14.16 -6.82
C PHE A 95 -4.73 12.69 -6.38
N ARG A 96 -5.41 12.41 -5.27
CA ARG A 96 -5.53 11.04 -4.71
C ARG A 96 -6.19 10.04 -5.65
N GLU A 97 -7.15 10.51 -6.46
CA GLU A 97 -7.88 9.69 -7.43
C GLU A 97 -7.34 9.84 -8.87
N LYS A 98 -6.26 10.59 -9.04
CA LYS A 98 -5.63 10.72 -10.36
C LYS A 98 -4.87 9.46 -10.73
N THR A 99 -4.98 9.07 -12.00
CA THR A 99 -4.30 7.91 -12.57
C THR A 99 -3.44 8.33 -13.75
N ILE A 100 -2.45 7.51 -14.13
CA ILE A 100 -1.63 7.76 -15.32
C ILE A 100 -2.52 7.74 -16.57
N GLY A 101 -3.48 6.81 -16.66
CA GLY A 101 -4.42 6.72 -17.78
C GLY A 101 -5.42 7.86 -17.84
N GLY A 102 -5.67 8.56 -16.73
CA GLY A 102 -6.54 9.74 -16.68
C GLY A 102 -5.84 11.06 -17.09
N TYR A 103 -4.56 11.00 -17.46
CA TYR A 103 -3.85 12.15 -17.97
C TYR A 103 -4.29 12.46 -19.41
N ARG A 104 -4.68 13.72 -19.69
CA ARG A 104 -5.11 14.14 -21.01
C ARG A 104 -3.90 14.29 -21.94
N VAL A 105 -3.89 13.50 -23.02
CA VAL A 105 -2.83 13.50 -24.02
C VAL A 105 -3.32 14.25 -25.25
N GLU A 106 -2.67 15.36 -25.61
CA GLU A 106 -3.03 16.23 -26.73
C GLU A 106 -1.96 16.23 -27.83
N ASN A 107 -0.73 15.79 -27.52
CA ASN A 107 0.37 15.75 -28.46
C ASN A 107 1.32 14.56 -28.21
N ASP A 108 2.26 14.37 -29.14
CA ASP A 108 3.18 13.22 -29.09
C ASP A 108 4.20 13.30 -27.94
N LYS A 109 4.60 14.50 -27.50
CA LYS A 109 5.47 14.66 -26.32
C LYS A 109 4.77 14.18 -25.05
N GLN A 110 3.51 14.56 -24.87
CA GLN A 110 2.70 14.10 -23.74
C GLN A 110 2.50 12.60 -23.79
N ARG A 111 2.25 12.03 -24.99
CA ARG A 111 2.14 10.57 -25.18
C ARG A 111 3.43 9.87 -24.75
N TYR A 112 4.57 10.35 -25.22
CA TYR A 112 5.87 9.82 -24.83
C TYR A 112 6.06 9.84 -23.31
N ILE A 113 5.76 10.96 -22.66
CA ILE A 113 5.89 11.09 -21.20
C ILE A 113 4.97 10.11 -20.47
N VAL A 114 3.70 9.99 -20.88
CA VAL A 114 2.77 9.02 -20.28
C VAL A 114 3.29 7.59 -20.40
N GLU A 115 3.85 7.20 -21.53
CA GLU A 115 4.46 5.88 -21.70
C GLU A 115 5.69 5.67 -20.78
N ARG A 116 6.53 6.72 -20.60
CA ARG A 116 7.64 6.67 -19.64
C ARG A 116 7.13 6.46 -18.21
N PHE A 117 6.04 7.15 -17.82
CA PHE A 117 5.42 6.98 -16.50
C PHE A 117 4.78 5.59 -16.30
N LYS A 118 4.17 5.02 -17.34
CA LYS A 118 3.65 3.64 -17.30
C LYS A 118 4.79 2.64 -17.08
N ALA A 119 5.87 2.76 -17.85
CA ALA A 119 7.05 1.92 -17.70
C ALA A 119 7.64 2.04 -16.29
N TYR A 120 7.82 3.27 -15.79
CA TYR A 120 8.33 3.52 -14.45
C TYR A 120 7.43 2.93 -13.35
N ALA A 121 6.12 3.06 -13.47
CA ALA A 121 5.17 2.49 -12.51
C ALA A 121 5.22 0.94 -12.51
N THR A 122 5.42 0.32 -13.66
CA THR A 122 5.51 -1.14 -13.78
C THR A 122 6.74 -1.71 -13.06
N GLU A 123 7.83 -0.97 -12.96
CA GLU A 123 9.04 -1.40 -12.26
C GLU A 123 8.80 -1.71 -10.78
N PHE A 124 7.87 -1.02 -10.13
CA PHE A 124 7.51 -1.28 -8.73
C PHE A 124 6.83 -2.65 -8.52
N GLN A 125 6.32 -3.28 -9.58
CA GLN A 125 5.72 -4.62 -9.52
C GLN A 125 6.77 -5.73 -9.65
N THR A 126 7.87 -5.46 -10.36
CA THR A 126 8.89 -6.47 -10.70
C THR A 126 10.22 -6.27 -9.96
N GLY A 127 10.34 -5.18 -9.22
CA GLY A 127 11.59 -4.71 -8.59
C GLY A 127 12.16 -3.52 -9.35
N HIS A 128 12.22 -2.36 -8.69
CA HIS A 128 12.80 -1.14 -9.26
C HIS A 128 14.34 -1.13 -9.17
N SER A 129 14.97 -0.39 -10.09
CA SER A 129 16.44 -0.22 -10.13
C SER A 129 16.96 0.91 -9.22
N GLY A 130 16.08 1.64 -8.54
CA GLY A 130 16.43 2.85 -7.79
C GLY A 130 16.48 4.11 -8.64
N ARG A 131 16.17 4.03 -9.94
CA ARG A 131 16.26 5.18 -10.85
C ARG A 131 15.35 6.33 -10.43
N CYS A 132 15.87 7.56 -10.60
CA CYS A 132 15.18 8.79 -10.29
C CYS A 132 14.54 9.44 -11.52
N LEU A 133 13.53 10.28 -11.32
CA LEU A 133 12.96 11.15 -12.34
C LEU A 133 13.05 12.61 -11.92
N ALA A 134 13.46 13.50 -12.82
CA ALA A 134 13.26 14.93 -12.66
C ALA A 134 12.21 15.42 -13.65
N LEU A 135 11.14 16.03 -13.16
CA LEU A 135 10.04 16.58 -13.95
C LEU A 135 10.18 18.10 -13.98
N LEU A 136 10.61 18.63 -15.12
CA LEU A 136 10.96 20.05 -15.27
C LEU A 136 10.04 20.75 -16.26
N GLY A 137 9.85 22.07 -16.11
CA GLY A 137 9.16 22.91 -17.08
C GLY A 137 7.90 23.59 -16.54
N ASN A 138 7.01 24.03 -17.41
CA ASN A 138 5.93 24.99 -17.13
C ASN A 138 4.96 24.53 -16.03
N ALA A 139 4.44 25.46 -15.24
CA ALA A 139 3.37 25.20 -14.30
C ALA A 139 2.07 24.76 -15.01
N GLY A 140 1.25 23.93 -14.36
CA GLY A 140 -0.05 23.49 -14.90
C GLY A 140 0.01 22.44 -16.01
N THR A 141 1.17 21.89 -16.34
CA THR A 141 1.38 20.87 -17.38
C THR A 141 1.14 19.43 -16.91
N GLY A 142 0.80 19.22 -15.62
CA GLY A 142 0.44 17.93 -15.08
C GLY A 142 1.59 17.11 -14.46
N LYS A 143 2.76 17.72 -14.18
CA LYS A 143 3.88 17.07 -13.49
C LYS A 143 3.44 16.40 -12.18
N THR A 144 2.82 17.19 -11.30
CA THR A 144 2.32 16.72 -9.99
C THR A 144 1.21 15.66 -10.13
N HIS A 145 0.35 15.79 -11.16
CA HIS A 145 -0.66 14.75 -11.47
C HIS A 145 0.00 13.39 -11.74
N LEU A 146 0.94 13.34 -12.68
CA LEU A 146 1.60 12.08 -13.08
C LEU A 146 2.42 11.49 -11.92
N ALA A 147 3.17 12.32 -11.19
CA ALA A 147 3.92 11.87 -10.02
C ALA A 147 3.00 11.28 -8.93
N CYS A 148 1.92 11.97 -8.58
CA CYS A 148 0.93 11.47 -7.61
C CYS A 148 0.22 10.20 -8.10
N ALA A 149 -0.03 10.08 -9.41
CA ALA A 149 -0.62 8.88 -10.00
C ALA A 149 0.29 7.65 -9.83
N VAL A 150 1.63 7.81 -9.99
CA VAL A 150 2.59 6.73 -9.69
C VAL A 150 2.60 6.42 -8.21
N ALA A 151 2.63 7.41 -7.32
CA ALA A 151 2.60 7.16 -5.87
C ALA A 151 1.34 6.40 -5.45
N SER A 152 0.17 6.78 -5.99
CA SER A 152 -1.08 6.05 -5.77
C SER A 152 -1.02 4.63 -6.30
N HIS A 153 -0.37 4.39 -7.46
CA HIS A 153 -0.14 3.06 -8.01
C HIS A 153 0.75 2.21 -7.09
N VAL A 154 1.85 2.76 -6.59
CA VAL A 154 2.76 2.08 -5.66
C VAL A 154 2.02 1.64 -4.39
N ILE A 155 1.17 2.50 -3.83
CA ILE A 155 0.40 2.21 -2.63
C ILE A 155 -0.70 1.17 -2.90
N ARG A 156 -1.50 1.34 -3.98
CA ARG A 156 -2.69 0.53 -4.26
C ARG A 156 -2.37 -0.83 -4.88
N ASN A 157 -1.34 -0.91 -5.74
CA ASN A 157 -1.09 -2.06 -6.59
C ASN A 157 0.22 -2.81 -6.25
N CYS A 158 1.17 -2.14 -5.59
CA CYS A 158 2.47 -2.74 -5.27
C CYS A 158 2.67 -2.95 -3.76
N ASN A 159 1.66 -2.68 -2.94
CA ASN A 159 1.74 -2.74 -1.48
C ASN A 159 2.91 -1.93 -0.88
N GLY A 160 3.41 -0.94 -1.63
CA GLY A 160 4.54 -0.11 -1.23
C GLY A 160 4.12 1.11 -0.39
N PHE A 161 5.14 1.82 0.11
CA PHE A 161 5.00 3.08 0.83
C PHE A 161 5.52 4.22 -0.04
N ALA A 162 4.65 5.17 -0.38
CA ALA A 162 5.04 6.37 -1.09
C ALA A 162 4.76 7.62 -0.27
N ARG A 163 5.62 8.63 -0.41
CA ARG A 163 5.46 9.94 0.24
C ARG A 163 5.55 11.06 -0.79
N PHE A 164 4.60 11.98 -0.71
CA PHE A 164 4.66 13.27 -1.39
C PHE A 164 5.00 14.34 -0.36
N THR A 165 5.97 15.18 -0.68
CA THR A 165 6.43 16.29 0.16
C THR A 165 6.93 17.44 -0.69
N SER A 166 7.26 18.57 -0.09
CA SER A 166 7.97 19.66 -0.74
C SER A 166 9.32 19.91 -0.07
N VAL A 167 10.22 20.62 -0.76
CA VAL A 167 11.49 21.04 -0.16
C VAL A 167 11.25 21.86 1.10
N ALA A 168 10.24 22.73 1.10
CA ALA A 168 9.86 23.53 2.26
C ALA A 168 9.42 22.66 3.45
N GLU A 169 8.65 21.60 3.21
CA GLU A 169 8.23 20.66 4.26
C GLU A 169 9.41 19.89 4.84
N ILE A 170 10.31 19.36 3.99
CA ILE A 170 11.55 18.69 4.45
C ILE A 170 12.34 19.63 5.37
N ASN A 171 12.57 20.85 4.91
CA ASN A 171 13.32 21.86 5.69
C ASN A 171 12.65 22.20 7.01
N ARG A 172 11.30 22.28 7.03
CA ARG A 172 10.55 22.52 8.26
C ARG A 172 10.74 21.37 9.26
N ILE A 173 10.59 20.12 8.83
CA ILE A 173 10.72 18.94 9.68
C ILE A 173 12.15 18.80 10.20
N VAL A 174 13.17 18.97 9.34
CA VAL A 174 14.59 18.95 9.74
C VAL A 174 14.93 20.07 10.73
N ARG A 175 14.35 21.25 10.57
CA ARG A 175 14.55 22.35 11.52
C ARG A 175 13.87 22.06 12.87
N GLU A 176 12.68 21.51 12.86
CA GLU A 176 11.95 21.12 14.07
C GLU A 176 12.68 20.02 14.84
N SER A 177 13.32 19.05 14.15
CA SER A 177 14.12 18.00 14.80
C SER A 177 15.39 18.51 15.51
N LYS A 178 15.84 19.75 15.21
CA LYS A 178 16.97 20.41 15.91
C LYS A 178 16.55 21.16 17.16
N SER A 179 15.26 21.22 17.47
CA SER A 179 14.75 21.85 18.69
C SER A 179 15.18 21.05 19.93
N TYR A 180 15.43 21.73 21.04
CA TYR A 180 15.82 21.10 22.31
C TYR A 180 14.75 20.12 22.84
N ASP A 181 13.49 20.37 22.54
CA ASP A 181 12.34 19.55 22.98
C ASP A 181 11.95 18.48 21.95
N SER A 182 12.75 18.23 20.91
CA SER A 182 12.43 17.23 19.89
C SER A 182 12.86 15.84 20.35
N ASP A 183 11.90 14.89 20.31
CA ASP A 183 12.17 13.46 20.56
C ASP A 183 12.80 12.76 19.35
N VAL A 184 12.92 13.45 18.20
CA VAL A 184 13.41 12.90 16.92
C VAL A 184 14.63 13.69 16.45
N SER A 185 15.71 13.00 16.13
CA SER A 185 16.94 13.59 15.60
C SER A 185 16.87 13.88 14.10
N GLU A 186 17.74 14.77 13.59
CA GLU A 186 17.87 15.02 12.16
C GLU A 186 18.16 13.74 11.36
N SER A 187 19.00 12.86 11.89
CA SER A 187 19.33 11.58 11.24
C SER A 187 18.14 10.64 11.14
N GLU A 188 17.26 10.60 12.14
CA GLU A 188 16.04 9.83 12.10
C GLU A 188 15.03 10.39 11.09
N VAL A 189 14.94 11.72 10.95
CA VAL A 189 14.13 12.37 9.91
C VAL A 189 14.63 12.00 8.52
N ILE A 190 15.94 12.07 8.27
CA ILE A 190 16.55 11.71 6.99
C ILE A 190 16.31 10.24 6.69
N ALA A 191 16.54 9.34 7.66
CA ALA A 191 16.28 7.91 7.53
C ALA A 191 14.79 7.60 7.26
N ALA A 192 13.86 8.32 7.89
CA ALA A 192 12.43 8.18 7.63
C ALA A 192 12.07 8.52 6.18
N PHE A 193 12.60 9.61 5.61
CA PHE A 193 12.46 9.90 4.18
C PHE A 193 13.18 8.86 3.30
N GLY A 194 14.30 8.31 3.77
CA GLY A 194 15.03 7.21 3.13
C GLY A 194 14.22 5.93 3.01
N GLY A 195 13.33 5.65 3.97
CA GLY A 195 12.58 4.40 4.08
C GLY A 195 11.45 4.21 3.06
N TYR A 196 10.89 5.26 2.49
CA TYR A 196 9.80 5.16 1.52
C TYR A 196 10.26 4.47 0.22
N ASP A 197 9.40 3.59 -0.35
CA ASP A 197 9.68 2.95 -1.63
C ASP A 197 9.66 3.95 -2.79
N LEU A 198 8.84 4.99 -2.69
CA LEU A 198 8.85 6.13 -3.61
C LEU A 198 8.74 7.43 -2.82
N LEU A 199 9.64 8.38 -3.06
CA LEU A 199 9.55 9.75 -2.56
C LEU A 199 9.33 10.72 -3.72
N ILE A 200 8.34 11.60 -3.58
CA ILE A 200 8.10 12.73 -4.47
C ILE A 200 8.44 13.99 -3.71
N ILE A 201 9.35 14.79 -4.26
CA ILE A 201 9.73 16.09 -3.72
C ILE A 201 9.32 17.17 -4.73
N ASP A 202 8.31 17.93 -4.38
CA ASP A 202 7.77 19.02 -5.24
C ASP A 202 8.40 20.37 -4.87
N GLU A 203 8.23 21.35 -5.74
CA GLU A 203 8.70 22.73 -5.60
C GLU A 203 10.23 22.86 -5.45
N VAL A 204 10.97 21.97 -6.12
CA VAL A 204 12.43 22.05 -6.11
C VAL A 204 12.90 23.33 -6.82
N GLY A 205 13.72 24.13 -6.12
CA GLY A 205 14.26 25.38 -6.63
C GLY A 205 13.40 26.63 -6.38
N VAL A 206 12.28 26.49 -5.63
CA VAL A 206 11.43 27.64 -5.22
C VAL A 206 11.87 28.25 -3.88
N GLN A 207 12.71 27.54 -3.14
CA GLN A 207 13.19 27.94 -1.82
C GLN A 207 14.08 29.20 -1.87
N SER A 208 14.26 29.83 -0.72
CA SER A 208 15.12 31.03 -0.54
C SER A 208 16.61 30.78 -0.77
N GLY A 209 17.03 29.54 -1.02
CA GLY A 209 18.41 29.19 -1.40
C GLY A 209 19.39 29.28 -0.24
N THR A 210 18.94 29.14 1.00
CA THR A 210 19.87 29.08 2.14
C THR A 210 20.70 27.80 2.09
N GLU A 211 21.94 27.85 2.55
CA GLU A 211 22.84 26.69 2.60
C GLU A 211 22.21 25.53 3.41
N ALA A 212 21.49 25.84 4.48
CA ALA A 212 20.80 24.84 5.31
C ALA A 212 19.67 24.13 4.55
N GLU A 213 18.89 24.84 3.74
CA GLU A 213 17.81 24.27 2.93
C GLU A 213 18.34 23.35 1.83
N SER A 214 19.40 23.76 1.16
CA SER A 214 20.08 22.97 0.14
C SER A 214 20.69 21.70 0.74
N ARG A 215 21.22 21.79 1.97
CA ARG A 215 21.80 20.65 2.67
C ARG A 215 20.76 19.61 3.05
N ALA A 216 19.62 19.99 3.62
CA ALA A 216 18.57 19.04 3.99
C ALA A 216 18.03 18.27 2.76
N LEU A 217 17.81 18.96 1.65
CA LEU A 217 17.43 18.31 0.38
C LEU A 217 18.51 17.32 -0.07
N PHE A 218 19.78 17.75 -0.04
CA PHE A 218 20.90 16.90 -0.43
C PHE A 218 21.01 15.65 0.46
N ASP A 219 20.91 15.79 1.78
CA ASP A 219 21.05 14.68 2.72
C ASP A 219 19.93 13.65 2.52
N VAL A 220 18.67 14.07 2.37
CA VAL A 220 17.53 13.18 2.05
C VAL A 220 17.73 12.49 0.70
N PHE A 221 18.10 13.24 -0.35
CA PHE A 221 18.31 12.65 -1.67
C PHE A 221 19.49 11.67 -1.67
N ASN A 222 20.59 12.00 -1.00
CA ASN A 222 21.79 11.17 -0.89
C ASN A 222 21.53 9.87 -0.14
N GLU A 223 20.76 9.90 0.97
CA GLU A 223 20.32 8.72 1.72
C GLU A 223 19.55 7.77 0.80
N ARG A 224 18.62 8.30 -0.01
CA ARG A 224 17.84 7.50 -0.94
C ARG A 224 18.65 6.93 -2.09
N TYR A 225 19.54 7.75 -2.66
CA TYR A 225 20.45 7.34 -3.72
C TYR A 225 21.34 6.17 -3.28
N GLN A 226 21.96 6.26 -2.09
CA GLN A 226 22.79 5.19 -1.55
C GLN A 226 22.02 3.89 -1.30
N ASN A 227 20.72 3.98 -0.97
CA ASN A 227 19.87 2.84 -0.70
C ASN A 227 19.05 2.40 -1.95
N MET A 228 19.42 2.85 -3.14
CA MET A 228 18.73 2.52 -4.41
C MET A 228 17.22 2.76 -4.34
N LYS A 229 16.80 3.85 -3.70
CA LYS A 229 15.38 4.20 -3.52
C LYS A 229 14.93 5.25 -4.55
N PRO A 230 13.92 4.93 -5.39
CA PRO A 230 13.41 5.83 -6.43
C PRO A 230 12.92 7.17 -5.88
N THR A 231 13.32 8.26 -6.52
CA THR A 231 12.89 9.61 -6.15
C THR A 231 12.41 10.37 -7.39
N ILE A 232 11.26 11.05 -7.26
CA ILE A 232 10.75 11.98 -8.28
C ILE A 232 10.94 13.41 -7.76
N LEU A 233 11.71 14.21 -8.49
CA LEU A 233 11.92 15.64 -8.22
C LEU A 233 11.05 16.45 -9.20
N ILE A 234 10.28 17.41 -8.69
CA ILE A 234 9.41 18.26 -9.51
C ILE A 234 9.86 19.71 -9.38
N SER A 235 10.04 20.37 -10.52
CA SER A 235 10.42 21.78 -10.57
C SER A 235 9.74 22.52 -11.74
N ASN A 236 9.52 23.80 -11.55
CA ASN A 236 9.06 24.68 -12.64
C ASN A 236 10.23 25.39 -13.36
N LEU A 237 11.46 25.02 -13.04
CA LEU A 237 12.66 25.58 -13.65
C LEU A 237 13.02 24.90 -14.98
N SER A 238 13.83 25.59 -15.78
CA SER A 238 14.52 24.95 -16.91
C SER A 238 15.57 23.94 -16.39
N PRO A 239 16.11 23.05 -17.25
CA PRO A 239 17.17 22.14 -16.85
C PRO A 239 18.39 22.84 -16.24
N GLU A 240 18.79 23.99 -16.80
CA GLU A 240 19.89 24.79 -16.28
C GLU A 240 19.57 25.41 -14.92
N GLY A 241 18.35 25.95 -14.79
CA GLY A 241 17.86 26.51 -13.51
C GLY A 241 17.72 25.43 -12.43
N PHE A 242 17.24 24.24 -12.78
CA PHE A 242 17.18 23.10 -11.87
C PHE A 242 18.59 22.69 -11.39
N LYS A 243 19.53 22.53 -12.33
CA LYS A 243 20.92 22.19 -12.00
C LYS A 243 21.56 23.24 -11.07
N ALA A 244 21.32 24.53 -11.35
CA ALA A 244 21.80 25.60 -10.48
C ALA A 244 21.19 25.56 -9.07
N ALA A 245 19.92 25.18 -8.94
CA ALA A 245 19.19 25.12 -7.68
C ALA A 245 19.57 23.89 -6.80
N VAL A 246 19.79 22.72 -7.41
CA VAL A 246 20.08 21.48 -6.67
C VAL A 246 21.58 21.16 -6.57
N GLY A 247 22.40 21.81 -7.41
CA GLY A 247 23.84 21.56 -7.55
C GLY A 247 24.15 20.36 -8.47
N ASP A 248 25.42 20.31 -8.92
CA ASP A 248 25.90 19.27 -9.85
C ASP A 248 25.66 17.85 -9.33
N ARG A 249 25.90 17.61 -8.04
CA ARG A 249 25.81 16.27 -7.45
C ARG A 249 24.43 15.64 -7.57
N ILE A 250 23.35 16.36 -7.27
CA ILE A 250 21.99 15.86 -7.41
C ILE A 250 21.64 15.73 -8.89
N ALA A 251 21.98 16.76 -9.69
CA ALA A 251 21.65 16.79 -11.11
C ALA A 251 22.28 15.62 -11.90
N ASP A 252 23.51 15.24 -11.56
CA ASP A 252 24.22 14.13 -12.18
C ASP A 252 23.63 12.78 -11.73
N ARG A 253 23.44 12.58 -10.42
CA ARG A 253 22.84 11.35 -9.86
C ARG A 253 21.43 11.06 -10.31
N VAL A 254 20.62 12.09 -10.61
CA VAL A 254 19.29 11.90 -11.21
C VAL A 254 19.35 11.15 -12.54
N LYS A 255 20.46 11.26 -13.29
CA LYS A 255 20.64 10.60 -14.59
C LYS A 255 21.33 9.24 -14.51
N GLU A 256 21.86 8.87 -13.33
CA GLU A 256 22.48 7.58 -13.10
C GLU A 256 21.41 6.46 -13.02
N ASP A 257 21.82 5.23 -13.15
CA ASP A 257 20.98 4.03 -13.03
C ASP A 257 19.70 4.03 -13.88
N GLY A 258 19.75 4.71 -15.05
CA GLY A 258 18.63 4.84 -15.97
C GLY A 258 17.64 5.93 -15.61
N GLY A 259 18.03 6.83 -14.70
CA GLY A 259 17.23 8.00 -14.35
C GLY A 259 17.04 8.98 -15.50
N GLU A 260 15.97 9.75 -15.48
CA GLU A 260 15.54 10.58 -16.59
C GLU A 260 15.14 11.99 -16.16
N VAL A 261 15.42 12.94 -17.06
CA VAL A 261 14.88 14.31 -16.98
C VAL A 261 13.78 14.45 -18.03
N LEU A 262 12.53 14.61 -17.58
CA LEU A 262 11.36 14.74 -18.41
C LEU A 262 10.92 16.21 -18.48
N ILE A 263 10.85 16.77 -19.70
CA ILE A 263 10.57 18.18 -19.92
C ILE A 263 9.10 18.39 -20.28
N PHE A 264 8.42 19.23 -19.51
CA PHE A 264 7.02 19.60 -19.64
C PHE A 264 6.92 21.04 -20.17
N ASP A 265 7.17 21.24 -21.46
CA ASP A 265 7.32 22.56 -22.13
C ASP A 265 6.09 23.03 -22.92
N TRP A 266 4.93 22.35 -22.75
CA TRP A 266 3.67 22.75 -23.36
C TRP A 266 2.88 23.74 -22.51
N GLU A 267 1.85 24.34 -23.10
CA GLU A 267 0.94 25.22 -22.39
C GLU A 267 0.13 24.47 -21.34
N SER A 268 -0.24 25.18 -20.26
CA SER A 268 -1.08 24.63 -19.20
C SER A 268 -2.41 24.14 -19.79
N SER A 269 -2.75 22.89 -19.60
CA SER A 269 -4.11 22.41 -19.85
C SER A 269 -5.00 22.97 -18.75
N GLY A 270 -5.39 24.25 -18.87
CA GLY A 270 -6.27 24.92 -17.93
C GLY A 270 -7.57 24.13 -17.77
N GLY A 271 -7.74 23.47 -16.60
CA GLY A 271 -8.92 22.79 -16.17
C GLY A 271 -9.45 23.44 -14.90
#